data_0283a5b4da97b1b66f80fe94417c07c0
#
_entry.id   0283a5b4da97b1b66f80fe94417c07c0
#
_cell.length_a   1.000
_cell.length_b   1.000
_cell.length_c   1.000
_cell.angle_alpha   90.00
_cell.angle_beta   90.00
_cell.angle_gamma   90.00
#
_symmetry.space_group_name_H-M   'P 1'
#
loop_
_entity.id
_entity.type
_entity.pdbx_description
1 polymer ?
#
loop_
_entity_poly.entity_id
_entity_poly.type
_entity_poly.pdbx_seq_one_letter_code
_entity_poly.pdbx_strand_id
1 'polypeptide(L)'
;GKPVYCEKPLTHWNQFELAKQVDAVSKKTGKLVQVGTQHMADDNYPMIIDLIRNGIIGKPMHVECSFYRRGDWGERMPIPDPNAKPGVDLDWKRFLGDAPSRPFDVSRFFQWRMYWDYAGGPATDLLVHTFTPIFCILELDFPDRVFGGGGTFQYNREVPDQCNIIADFPNGPSVVMTNSLSNHVPAETIIRGTDGVIKWAMLQGGKEYGVRIVPFAKCKEEIRIPWKGQGDTSKLWQDLLECVETREQPKCNIDMAVRVQAPLSMGVISHRESKVVKFDRENQDFILS
;
A
#
# COMPACT_ATOMS: atom_id res chain seq x y z
N GLY A 1 8.52 5.04 26.39
CA GLY A 1 7.79 4.57 25.22
C GLY A 1 7.99 3.08 24.99
N LYS A 2 7.00 2.47 24.36
CA LYS A 2 6.98 1.05 23.98
C LYS A 2 7.14 0.92 22.47
N PRO A 3 7.60 -0.22 21.92
CA PRO A 3 7.44 -0.56 20.51
C PRO A 3 5.96 -0.54 20.11
N VAL A 4 5.68 -0.24 18.84
CA VAL A 4 4.31 -0.07 18.34
C VAL A 4 4.12 -0.92 17.09
N TYR A 5 3.01 -1.64 17.02
CA TYR A 5 2.45 -2.19 15.79
C TYR A 5 1.25 -1.32 15.39
N CYS A 6 1.29 -0.82 14.17
CA CYS A 6 0.23 0.02 13.61
C CYS A 6 -0.30 -0.61 12.33
N GLU A 7 -1.61 -0.77 12.20
CA GLU A 7 -2.21 -1.25 10.96
C GLU A 7 -2.05 -0.24 9.81
N LYS A 8 -2.04 -0.74 8.58
CA LYS A 8 -2.09 0.07 7.36
C LYS A 8 -3.50 0.68 7.15
N PRO A 9 -3.64 1.82 6.47
CA PRO A 9 -2.58 2.75 6.12
C PRO A 9 -2.01 3.44 7.35
N LEU A 10 -0.76 3.87 7.28
CA LEU A 10 -0.08 4.49 8.42
C LEU A 10 -0.82 5.71 8.97
N THR A 11 -1.29 6.58 8.06
CA THR A 11 -2.11 7.76 8.38
C THR A 11 -3.21 7.94 7.32
N HIS A 12 -4.14 8.85 7.57
CA HIS A 12 -5.09 9.27 6.55
C HIS A 12 -4.37 9.90 5.35
N TRP A 13 -4.97 9.82 4.16
CA TRP A 13 -4.35 10.25 2.89
C TRP A 13 -3.89 11.72 2.88
N ASN A 14 -4.52 12.61 3.65
CA ASN A 14 -4.16 14.03 3.77
C ASN A 14 -3.31 14.35 5.00
N GLN A 15 -2.82 13.34 5.72
CA GLN A 15 -2.03 13.50 6.96
C GLN A 15 -0.59 13.01 6.78
N PHE A 16 0.03 13.31 5.63
CA PHE A 16 1.41 12.89 5.36
C PHE A 16 2.41 13.51 6.36
N GLU A 17 2.19 14.75 6.77
CA GLU A 17 3.02 15.39 7.80
C GLU A 17 3.00 14.61 9.12
N LEU A 18 1.85 14.08 9.52
CA LEU A 18 1.74 13.24 10.72
C LEU A 18 2.54 11.94 10.58
N ALA A 19 2.55 11.34 9.40
CA ALA A 19 3.37 10.15 9.11
C ALA A 19 4.88 10.46 9.30
N LYS A 20 5.36 11.59 8.79
CA LYS A 20 6.75 12.05 8.98
C LYS A 20 7.06 12.30 10.47
N GLN A 21 6.14 12.87 11.22
CA GLN A 21 6.32 13.09 12.67
C GLN A 21 6.46 11.77 13.43
N VAL A 22 5.69 10.73 13.08
CA VAL A 22 5.84 9.41 13.70
C VAL A 22 7.21 8.82 13.41
N ASP A 23 7.71 8.92 12.18
CA ASP A 23 9.06 8.49 11.81
C ASP A 23 10.14 9.26 12.59
N ALA A 24 10.03 10.58 12.63
CA ALA A 24 10.96 11.44 13.38
C ALA A 24 11.01 11.09 14.88
N VAL A 25 9.84 10.83 15.50
CA VAL A 25 9.76 10.41 16.90
C VAL A 25 10.35 9.01 17.08
N SER A 26 10.09 8.08 16.18
CA SER A 26 10.69 6.74 16.18
C SER A 26 12.23 6.83 16.14
N LYS A 27 12.79 7.59 15.20
CA LYS A 27 14.24 7.85 15.07
C LYS A 27 14.83 8.52 16.32
N LYS A 28 14.18 9.56 16.84
CA LYS A 28 14.62 10.30 18.03
C LYS A 28 14.62 9.44 19.30
N THR A 29 13.68 8.56 19.45
CA THR A 29 13.49 7.75 20.68
C THR A 29 14.12 6.36 20.58
N GLY A 30 14.52 5.91 19.40
CA GLY A 30 14.97 4.56 19.13
C GLY A 30 13.87 3.51 19.34
N LYS A 31 12.58 3.91 19.32
CA LYS A 31 11.46 2.99 19.50
C LYS A 31 11.00 2.45 18.15
N LEU A 32 10.81 1.14 18.12
CA LEU A 32 10.39 0.44 16.92
C LEU A 32 8.94 0.72 16.60
N VAL A 33 8.66 0.98 15.33
CA VAL A 33 7.31 1.05 14.78
C VAL A 33 7.26 0.14 13.56
N GLN A 34 6.39 -0.86 13.61
CA GLN A 34 6.09 -1.74 12.49
C GLN A 34 4.71 -1.43 11.95
N VAL A 35 4.60 -1.31 10.63
CA VAL A 35 3.31 -1.12 9.96
C VAL A 35 2.80 -2.45 9.41
N GLY A 36 1.56 -2.78 9.73
CA GLY A 36 0.92 -4.06 9.44
C GLY A 36 0.49 -4.22 7.99
N THR A 37 1.43 -4.22 7.06
CA THR A 37 1.17 -4.62 5.68
C THR A 37 1.45 -6.11 5.55
N GLN A 38 0.39 -6.90 5.31
CA GLN A 38 0.49 -8.35 5.16
C GLN A 38 1.54 -8.72 4.11
N HIS A 39 2.18 -9.86 4.28
CA HIS A 39 3.24 -10.43 3.43
C HIS A 39 4.62 -9.78 3.56
N MET A 40 4.78 -8.64 4.24
CA MET A 40 6.07 -7.94 4.29
C MET A 40 7.16 -8.67 5.09
N ALA A 41 6.80 -9.68 5.89
CA ALA A 41 7.76 -10.58 6.56
C ALA A 41 8.04 -11.88 5.79
N ASP A 42 7.73 -11.94 4.48
CA ASP A 42 8.00 -13.12 3.67
C ASP A 42 9.51 -13.28 3.40
N ASP A 43 9.99 -14.50 3.54
CA ASP A 43 11.41 -14.84 3.42
C ASP A 43 11.94 -14.82 1.98
N ASN A 44 11.06 -14.72 0.99
CA ASN A 44 11.46 -14.68 -0.43
C ASN A 44 11.99 -13.31 -0.88
N TYR A 45 11.62 -12.21 -0.20
CA TYR A 45 12.03 -10.87 -0.64
C TYR A 45 13.55 -10.67 -0.67
N PRO A 46 14.35 -11.05 0.33
CA PRO A 46 15.80 -10.90 0.26
C PRO A 46 16.41 -11.58 -0.97
N MET A 47 15.98 -12.79 -1.31
CA MET A 47 16.45 -13.49 -2.50
C MET A 47 16.08 -12.76 -3.80
N ILE A 48 14.86 -12.23 -3.90
CA ILE A 48 14.44 -11.50 -5.11
C ILE A 48 15.21 -10.18 -5.23
N ILE A 49 15.44 -9.47 -4.12
CA ILE A 49 16.26 -8.26 -4.06
C ILE A 49 17.69 -8.56 -4.58
N ASP A 50 18.31 -9.63 -4.08
CA ASP A 50 19.66 -10.02 -4.51
C ASP A 50 19.72 -10.38 -6.00
N LEU A 51 18.73 -11.08 -6.52
CA LEU A 51 18.64 -11.38 -7.95
C LEU A 51 18.52 -10.11 -8.81
N ILE A 52 17.74 -9.13 -8.36
CA ILE A 52 17.60 -7.83 -9.05
C ILE A 52 18.91 -7.05 -8.99
N ARG A 53 19.55 -6.95 -7.82
CA ARG A 53 20.85 -6.27 -7.63
C ARG A 53 21.95 -6.90 -8.51
N ASN A 54 21.89 -8.22 -8.71
CA ASN A 54 22.80 -8.96 -9.59
C ASN A 54 22.40 -8.86 -11.08
N GLY A 55 21.44 -8.01 -11.43
CA GLY A 55 21.09 -7.68 -12.80
C GLY A 55 20.34 -8.79 -13.54
N ILE A 56 19.59 -9.65 -12.85
CA ILE A 56 18.85 -10.77 -13.49
C ILE A 56 17.85 -10.31 -14.55
N ILE A 57 17.25 -9.13 -14.36
CA ILE A 57 16.32 -8.49 -15.31
C ILE A 57 16.87 -7.19 -15.90
N GLY A 58 18.15 -6.85 -15.67
CA GLY A 58 18.72 -5.55 -16.00
C GLY A 58 18.09 -4.41 -15.19
N LYS A 59 18.03 -3.20 -15.76
CA LYS A 59 17.44 -2.04 -15.08
C LYS A 59 15.91 -2.14 -15.07
N PRO A 60 15.24 -2.09 -13.90
CA PRO A 60 13.79 -1.98 -13.84
C PRO A 60 13.28 -0.68 -14.48
N MET A 61 12.35 -0.78 -15.43
CA MET A 61 11.85 0.35 -16.22
C MET A 61 10.37 0.63 -16.03
N HIS A 62 9.57 -0.42 -15.86
CA HIS A 62 8.12 -0.31 -15.76
C HIS A 62 7.55 -1.38 -14.84
N VAL A 63 6.60 -1.00 -14.02
CA VAL A 63 5.90 -1.88 -13.09
C VAL A 63 4.40 -1.72 -13.25
N GLU A 64 3.70 -2.83 -13.25
CA GLU A 64 2.26 -2.86 -13.05
C GLU A 64 1.94 -3.68 -11.80
N CYS A 65 1.06 -3.16 -10.95
CA CYS A 65 0.47 -3.92 -9.86
C CYS A 65 -0.99 -3.56 -9.68
N SER A 66 -1.78 -4.51 -9.21
CA SER A 66 -3.22 -4.32 -9.16
C SER A 66 -3.85 -5.01 -7.96
N PHE A 67 -5.01 -4.48 -7.55
CA PHE A 67 -5.88 -5.11 -6.58
C PHE A 67 -7.32 -5.04 -7.06
N TYR A 68 -7.85 -6.15 -7.55
CA TYR A 68 -9.20 -6.25 -8.10
C TYR A 68 -10.03 -7.21 -7.25
N ARG A 69 -11.23 -6.78 -6.88
CA ARG A 69 -12.23 -7.66 -6.28
C ARG A 69 -13.62 -7.10 -6.52
N ARG A 70 -14.59 -7.98 -6.66
CA ARG A 70 -15.99 -7.60 -6.77
C ARG A 70 -16.61 -7.45 -5.39
N GLY A 71 -17.32 -6.36 -5.19
CA GLY A 71 -18.05 -6.05 -3.97
C GLY A 71 -17.56 -4.78 -3.29
N ASP A 72 -18.49 -3.92 -2.91
CA ASP A 72 -18.19 -2.72 -2.15
C ASP A 72 -17.76 -3.08 -0.72
N TRP A 73 -16.76 -2.42 -0.23
CA TRP A 73 -16.36 -2.55 1.17
C TRP A 73 -17.40 -2.01 2.14
N GLY A 74 -18.19 -1.02 1.72
CA GLY A 74 -19.35 -0.58 2.46
C GLY A 74 -20.34 -1.72 2.69
N GLU A 75 -20.61 -2.52 1.67
CA GLU A 75 -21.48 -3.70 1.76
C GLU A 75 -20.88 -4.83 2.60
N ARG A 76 -19.54 -5.01 2.56
CA ARG A 76 -18.83 -6.01 3.36
C ARG A 76 -18.68 -5.61 4.83
N MET A 77 -18.90 -4.35 5.12
CA MET A 77 -19.02 -3.85 6.48
C MET A 77 -20.51 -3.58 6.74
N PRO A 78 -21.29 -4.61 7.04
CA PRO A 78 -22.71 -4.44 7.31
C PRO A 78 -22.90 -3.47 8.48
N ILE A 79 -24.04 -2.80 8.52
CA ILE A 79 -24.46 -2.05 9.69
C ILE A 79 -25.03 -3.06 10.69
N PRO A 80 -24.29 -3.43 11.74
CA PRO A 80 -24.73 -4.46 12.67
C PRO A 80 -25.93 -4.01 13.52
N ASP A 81 -26.05 -2.71 13.76
CA ASP A 81 -27.18 -2.08 14.46
C ASP A 81 -27.61 -0.81 13.72
N PRO A 82 -28.67 -0.89 12.89
CA PRO A 82 -29.22 0.27 12.19
C PRO A 82 -29.81 1.33 13.12
N ASN A 83 -30.12 0.97 14.38
CA ASN A 83 -30.67 1.85 15.39
C ASN A 83 -29.63 2.39 16.37
N ALA A 84 -28.36 2.13 16.14
CA ALA A 84 -27.26 2.61 16.96
C ALA A 84 -27.35 4.13 17.17
N LYS A 85 -27.05 4.56 18.39
CA LYS A 85 -27.04 5.97 18.79
C LYS A 85 -25.79 6.27 19.61
N PRO A 86 -25.27 7.50 19.55
CA PRO A 86 -24.23 7.93 20.48
C PRO A 86 -24.65 7.75 21.94
N GLY A 87 -23.73 7.26 22.77
CA GLY A 87 -23.96 6.97 24.18
C GLY A 87 -22.72 6.38 24.83
N VAL A 88 -22.92 5.52 25.82
CA VAL A 88 -21.84 4.90 26.59
C VAL A 88 -20.95 4.02 25.68
N ASP A 89 -21.57 3.25 24.78
CA ASP A 89 -20.87 2.27 23.94
C ASP A 89 -20.43 2.82 22.58
N LEU A 90 -20.89 4.04 22.19
CA LEU A 90 -20.56 4.69 20.94
C LEU A 90 -20.21 6.16 21.18
N ASP A 91 -18.92 6.47 21.19
CA ASP A 91 -18.41 7.83 21.31
C ASP A 91 -18.21 8.46 19.92
N TRP A 92 -19.27 9.05 19.39
CA TRP A 92 -19.26 9.69 18.08
C TRP A 92 -18.26 10.84 18.00
N LYS A 93 -18.13 11.63 19.04
CA LYS A 93 -17.21 12.77 19.08
C LYS A 93 -15.76 12.28 18.97
N ARG A 94 -15.41 11.23 19.69
CA ARG A 94 -14.08 10.62 19.65
C ARG A 94 -13.82 9.94 18.30
N PHE A 95 -14.85 9.29 17.73
CA PHE A 95 -14.73 8.69 16.39
C PHE A 95 -14.45 9.73 15.31
N LEU A 96 -15.10 10.90 15.34
CA LEU A 96 -14.84 11.99 14.38
C LEU A 96 -13.38 12.45 14.42
N GLY A 97 -12.74 12.49 15.59
CA GLY A 97 -11.39 13.02 15.73
C GLY A 97 -11.29 14.44 15.15
N ASP A 98 -10.41 14.61 14.16
CA ASP A 98 -10.19 15.87 13.44
C ASP A 98 -11.11 16.05 12.21
N ALA A 99 -11.98 15.07 11.91
CA ALA A 99 -12.94 15.19 10.83
C ALA A 99 -13.98 16.29 11.13
N PRO A 100 -14.63 16.86 10.09
CA PRO A 100 -15.65 17.89 10.27
C PRO A 100 -16.75 17.43 11.24
N SER A 101 -17.12 18.31 12.19
CA SER A 101 -18.21 18.04 13.12
C SER A 101 -19.52 17.84 12.37
N ARG A 102 -20.20 16.73 12.64
CA ARG A 102 -21.45 16.31 11.98
C ARG A 102 -22.41 15.69 12.98
N PRO A 103 -23.72 15.74 12.74
CA PRO A 103 -24.67 14.84 13.40
C PRO A 103 -24.24 13.38 13.20
N PHE A 104 -24.61 12.53 14.16
CA PHE A 104 -24.36 11.10 14.05
C PHE A 104 -25.02 10.52 12.81
N ASP A 105 -24.26 9.70 12.09
CA ASP A 105 -24.71 8.95 10.94
C ASP A 105 -24.21 7.49 11.08
N VAL A 106 -25.15 6.57 11.11
CA VAL A 106 -24.87 5.15 11.33
C VAL A 106 -24.00 4.54 10.21
N SER A 107 -24.21 4.99 8.97
CA SER A 107 -23.39 4.55 7.83
C SER A 107 -21.97 5.10 7.94
N ARG A 108 -21.80 6.36 8.27
CA ARG A 108 -20.46 6.95 8.47
C ARG A 108 -19.69 6.26 9.58
N PHE A 109 -20.36 5.78 10.62
CA PHE A 109 -19.69 5.05 11.70
C PHE A 109 -19.32 3.63 11.29
N PHE A 110 -20.24 2.83 10.79
CA PHE A 110 -19.98 1.42 10.45
C PHE A 110 -19.36 1.21 9.08
N GLN A 111 -19.66 2.08 8.11
CA GLN A 111 -19.21 1.99 6.73
C GLN A 111 -18.23 3.12 6.38
N TRP A 112 -17.39 3.53 7.32
CA TRP A 112 -16.48 4.65 7.23
C TRP A 112 -15.57 4.65 5.98
N ARG A 113 -15.26 3.48 5.42
CA ARG A 113 -14.47 3.35 4.19
C ARG A 113 -15.12 3.97 2.95
N MET A 114 -16.39 4.30 3.02
CA MET A 114 -17.12 4.95 1.91
C MET A 114 -16.92 6.47 1.87
N TYR A 115 -16.33 7.05 2.91
CA TYR A 115 -16.33 8.51 3.14
C TYR A 115 -14.93 9.09 3.20
N TRP A 116 -14.75 10.23 2.49
CA TRP A 116 -13.47 10.93 2.45
C TRP A 116 -12.95 11.42 3.80
N ASP A 117 -13.84 11.67 4.74
CA ASP A 117 -13.44 12.11 6.09
C ASP A 117 -12.60 11.05 6.84
N TYR A 118 -12.71 9.77 6.44
CA TYR A 118 -12.10 8.66 7.17
C TYR A 118 -11.22 7.75 6.31
N ALA A 119 -11.33 7.83 4.97
CA ALA A 119 -10.66 6.91 4.06
C ALA A 119 -10.12 7.61 2.81
N GLY A 120 -9.04 7.09 2.27
CA GLY A 120 -8.51 7.45 0.95
C GLY A 120 -8.96 6.53 -0.18
N GLY A 121 -10.01 5.73 0.06
CA GLY A 121 -10.52 4.76 -0.89
C GLY A 121 -9.54 3.63 -1.19
N PRO A 122 -9.70 2.92 -2.32
CA PRO A 122 -8.87 1.79 -2.71
C PRO A 122 -7.38 2.12 -2.83
N ALA A 123 -7.02 3.37 -3.08
CA ALA A 123 -5.63 3.81 -3.15
C ALA A 123 -4.86 3.48 -1.87
N THR A 124 -5.36 3.89 -0.72
CA THR A 124 -4.69 3.70 0.57
C THR A 124 -5.13 2.43 1.29
N ASP A 125 -6.32 1.89 0.98
CA ASP A 125 -6.83 0.68 1.63
C ASP A 125 -6.35 -0.61 0.96
N LEU A 126 -6.24 -0.65 -0.37
CA LEU A 126 -5.98 -1.86 -1.14
C LEU A 126 -4.66 -1.83 -1.90
N LEU A 127 -4.34 -0.75 -2.63
CA LEU A 127 -3.10 -0.70 -3.41
C LEU A 127 -1.86 -0.76 -2.51
N VAL A 128 -1.95 -0.34 -1.26
CA VAL A 128 -0.87 -0.50 -0.28
C VAL A 128 -0.40 -1.95 -0.17
N HIS A 129 -1.28 -2.94 -0.28
CA HIS A 129 -0.92 -4.36 -0.16
C HIS A 129 -0.11 -4.88 -1.35
N THR A 130 -0.40 -4.41 -2.57
CA THR A 130 0.29 -4.86 -3.77
C THR A 130 1.51 -4.01 -4.09
N PHE A 131 1.50 -2.74 -3.70
CA PHE A 131 2.60 -1.81 -3.94
C PHE A 131 3.74 -1.96 -2.93
N THR A 132 3.46 -2.17 -1.63
CA THR A 132 4.52 -2.28 -0.61
C THR A 132 5.56 -3.36 -0.92
N PRO A 133 5.19 -4.58 -1.36
CA PRO A 133 6.16 -5.58 -1.80
C PRO A 133 7.03 -5.11 -2.96
N ILE A 134 6.43 -4.48 -3.97
CA ILE A 134 7.15 -3.92 -5.12
C ILE A 134 8.13 -2.83 -4.67
N PHE A 135 7.66 -1.94 -3.79
CA PHE A 135 8.48 -0.88 -3.21
C PHE A 135 9.71 -1.43 -2.50
N CYS A 136 9.51 -2.48 -1.69
CA CYS A 136 10.58 -3.17 -0.97
C CYS A 136 11.57 -3.85 -1.93
N ILE A 137 11.07 -4.65 -2.87
CA ILE A 137 11.89 -5.44 -3.80
C ILE A 137 12.76 -4.54 -4.71
N LEU A 138 12.23 -3.41 -5.12
CA LEU A 138 12.93 -2.46 -5.99
C LEU A 138 13.68 -1.38 -5.19
N GLU A 139 13.63 -1.43 -3.87
CA GLU A 139 14.28 -0.46 -2.98
C GLU A 139 13.98 1.00 -3.39
N LEU A 140 12.71 1.27 -3.71
CA LEU A 140 12.28 2.56 -4.18
C LEU A 140 12.42 3.65 -3.09
N ASP A 141 12.54 4.88 -3.53
CA ASP A 141 12.50 6.08 -2.68
C ASP A 141 11.23 6.87 -2.98
N PHE A 142 11.15 8.12 -2.57
CA PHE A 142 10.03 9.00 -2.92
C PHE A 142 9.92 9.18 -4.43
N PRO A 143 8.69 9.23 -4.99
CA PRO A 143 8.49 9.47 -6.42
C PRO A 143 8.87 10.92 -6.79
N ASP A 144 9.14 11.18 -8.07
CA ASP A 144 9.28 12.55 -8.57
C ASP A 144 7.91 13.19 -8.76
N ARG A 145 6.95 12.42 -9.31
CA ARG A 145 5.59 12.87 -9.58
C ARG A 145 4.61 11.72 -9.61
N VAL A 146 3.35 12.05 -9.33
CA VAL A 146 2.25 11.08 -9.31
C VAL A 146 1.02 11.65 -10.01
N PHE A 147 0.35 10.79 -10.77
CA PHE A 147 -0.94 11.00 -11.41
C PHE A 147 -1.95 10.06 -10.78
N GLY A 148 -3.12 10.58 -10.41
CA GLY A 148 -4.24 9.80 -9.88
C GLY A 148 -5.50 10.02 -10.70
N GLY A 149 -6.25 8.95 -10.93
CA GLY A 149 -7.52 9.01 -11.67
C GLY A 149 -8.43 7.87 -11.26
N GLY A 150 -9.66 7.91 -11.77
CA GLY A 150 -10.70 6.95 -11.44
C GLY A 150 -12.02 7.62 -11.19
N GLY A 151 -12.90 6.97 -10.44
CA GLY A 151 -14.21 7.52 -10.12
C GLY A 151 -15.10 6.54 -9.40
N THR A 152 -16.31 6.97 -9.12
CA THR A 152 -17.39 6.17 -8.55
C THR A 152 -18.35 5.80 -9.66
N PHE A 153 -18.23 4.59 -10.18
CA PHE A 153 -18.96 4.16 -11.39
C PHE A 153 -20.07 3.17 -11.09
N GLN A 154 -19.99 2.43 -10.02
CA GLN A 154 -20.95 1.38 -9.71
C GLN A 154 -21.64 1.57 -8.35
N TYR A 155 -20.89 1.92 -7.31
CA TYR A 155 -21.41 1.95 -5.94
C TYR A 155 -21.71 3.38 -5.48
N ASN A 156 -22.72 3.54 -4.62
CA ASN A 156 -23.09 4.84 -4.04
C ASN A 156 -22.18 5.14 -2.83
N ARG A 157 -21.05 5.82 -3.10
CA ARG A 157 -20.05 6.17 -2.09
C ARG A 157 -19.33 7.48 -2.46
N GLU A 158 -18.69 8.12 -1.49
CA GLU A 158 -17.91 9.36 -1.73
C GLU A 158 -16.55 9.04 -2.38
N VAL A 159 -15.84 8.05 -1.86
CA VAL A 159 -14.52 7.67 -2.39
C VAL A 159 -14.66 6.77 -3.64
N PRO A 160 -13.72 6.79 -4.57
CA PRO A 160 -13.80 5.99 -5.80
C PRO A 160 -13.95 4.49 -5.56
N ASP A 161 -14.67 3.81 -6.45
CA ASP A 161 -14.67 2.34 -6.58
C ASP A 161 -13.71 1.84 -7.67
N GLN A 162 -13.20 2.76 -8.49
CA GLN A 162 -12.10 2.56 -9.45
C GLN A 162 -10.99 3.56 -9.14
N CYS A 163 -9.77 3.07 -9.01
CA CYS A 163 -8.61 3.91 -8.73
C CYS A 163 -7.41 3.49 -9.57
N ASN A 164 -6.79 4.46 -10.24
CA ASN A 164 -5.58 4.27 -11.00
C ASN A 164 -4.56 5.31 -10.54
N ILE A 165 -3.32 4.88 -10.31
CA ILE A 165 -2.21 5.76 -9.93
C ILE A 165 -1.02 5.41 -10.81
N ILE A 166 -0.37 6.44 -11.36
CA ILE A 166 0.91 6.33 -12.05
C ILE A 166 1.92 7.14 -11.23
N ALA A 167 2.99 6.49 -10.79
CA ALA A 167 4.06 7.11 -10.03
C ALA A 167 5.40 6.94 -10.77
N ASP A 168 6.05 8.06 -11.08
CA ASP A 168 7.38 8.08 -11.70
C ASP A 168 8.44 8.26 -10.62
N PHE A 169 9.40 7.35 -10.58
CA PHE A 169 10.50 7.37 -9.61
C PHE A 169 11.80 7.87 -10.25
N PRO A 170 12.72 8.45 -9.48
CA PRO A 170 14.00 8.91 -10.00
C PRO A 170 14.75 7.80 -10.72
N ASN A 171 15.20 8.08 -11.94
CA ASN A 171 15.89 7.11 -12.79
C ASN A 171 15.08 5.84 -13.15
N GLY A 172 13.77 5.86 -12.97
CA GLY A 172 12.84 4.74 -13.16
C GLY A 172 12.77 3.81 -11.94
N PRO A 173 11.77 2.93 -11.86
CA PRO A 173 10.73 2.69 -12.87
C PRO A 173 9.59 3.71 -12.83
N SER A 174 8.73 3.66 -13.87
CA SER A 174 7.35 4.15 -13.77
C SER A 174 6.47 3.02 -13.24
N VAL A 175 5.67 3.29 -12.20
CA VAL A 175 4.80 2.29 -11.54
C VAL A 175 3.35 2.63 -11.81
N VAL A 176 2.63 1.69 -12.42
CA VAL A 176 1.18 1.77 -12.68
C VAL A 176 0.44 0.88 -11.68
N MET A 177 -0.37 1.51 -10.86
CA MET A 177 -1.19 0.85 -9.85
C MET A 177 -2.65 0.97 -10.23
N THR A 178 -3.38 -0.14 -10.32
CA THR A 178 -4.79 -0.14 -10.70
C THR A 178 -5.64 -0.91 -9.69
N ASN A 179 -6.84 -0.41 -9.43
CA ASN A 179 -7.78 -1.06 -8.53
C ASN A 179 -9.20 -1.01 -9.08
N SER A 180 -9.96 -2.07 -8.82
CA SER A 180 -11.39 -2.12 -9.05
C SER A 180 -12.13 -2.83 -7.92
N LEU A 181 -13.24 -2.26 -7.46
CA LEU A 181 -14.21 -2.93 -6.59
C LEU A 181 -15.37 -3.56 -7.37
N SER A 182 -15.45 -3.30 -8.67
CA SER A 182 -16.55 -3.79 -9.54
C SER A 182 -16.20 -5.05 -10.33
N ASN A 183 -14.94 -5.45 -10.36
CA ASN A 183 -14.46 -6.62 -11.09
C ASN A 183 -13.45 -7.41 -10.25
N HIS A 184 -13.40 -8.72 -10.40
CA HIS A 184 -12.49 -9.61 -9.66
C HIS A 184 -11.36 -10.20 -10.52
N VAL A 185 -11.25 -9.78 -11.78
CA VAL A 185 -10.16 -10.22 -12.67
C VAL A 185 -9.05 -9.18 -12.63
N PRO A 186 -7.94 -9.43 -11.88
CA PRO A 186 -6.89 -8.45 -11.73
C PRO A 186 -6.05 -8.31 -13.00
N ALA A 187 -5.44 -7.14 -13.18
CA ALA A 187 -4.31 -6.99 -14.08
C ALA A 187 -3.10 -7.76 -13.53
N GLU A 188 -2.21 -8.18 -14.41
CA GLU A 188 -0.98 -8.89 -14.03
C GLU A 188 -0.10 -8.00 -13.15
N THR A 189 0.48 -8.57 -12.09
CA THR A 189 1.54 -7.89 -11.34
C THR A 189 2.88 -8.27 -11.97
N ILE A 190 3.58 -7.28 -12.54
CA ILE A 190 4.80 -7.49 -13.32
C ILE A 190 5.80 -6.36 -13.15
N ILE A 191 7.08 -6.72 -13.04
CA ILE A 191 8.22 -5.80 -13.14
C ILE A 191 8.92 -6.07 -14.46
N ARG A 192 9.05 -5.06 -15.32
CA ARG A 192 9.77 -5.13 -16.59
C ARG A 192 11.10 -4.42 -16.45
N GLY A 193 12.18 -5.17 -16.66
CA GLY A 193 13.52 -4.64 -16.79
C GLY A 193 14.01 -4.66 -18.24
N THR A 194 15.21 -4.14 -18.48
CA THR A 194 15.84 -4.13 -19.81
C THR A 194 16.19 -5.53 -20.32
N ASP A 195 16.46 -6.47 -19.42
CA ASP A 195 17.00 -7.79 -19.75
C ASP A 195 16.13 -8.95 -19.23
N GLY A 196 14.93 -8.67 -18.73
CA GLY A 196 14.02 -9.69 -18.24
C GLY A 196 12.78 -9.13 -17.56
N VAL A 197 11.93 -10.02 -17.04
CA VAL A 197 10.72 -9.67 -16.31
C VAL A 197 10.57 -10.51 -15.05
N ILE A 198 9.92 -9.93 -14.05
CA ILE A 198 9.44 -10.64 -12.86
C ILE A 198 7.93 -10.58 -12.86
N LYS A 199 7.25 -11.72 -12.69
CA LYS A 199 5.79 -11.84 -12.71
C LYS A 199 5.29 -12.57 -11.48
N TRP A 200 4.24 -12.07 -10.88
CA TRP A 200 3.43 -12.81 -9.90
C TRP A 200 2.39 -13.64 -10.65
N ALA A 201 2.47 -14.95 -10.53
CA ALA A 201 1.66 -15.85 -11.32
C ALA A 201 1.42 -17.19 -10.64
N MET A 202 0.45 -17.93 -11.17
CA MET A 202 0.32 -19.35 -10.83
C MET A 202 1.48 -20.14 -11.44
N LEU A 203 2.13 -20.95 -10.62
CA LEU A 203 3.20 -21.87 -11.01
C LEU A 203 2.64 -23.27 -11.26
N GLN A 204 3.43 -24.16 -11.84
CA GLN A 204 3.19 -25.60 -11.97
C GLN A 204 1.74 -25.97 -12.36
N GLY A 205 1.28 -25.47 -13.50
CA GLY A 205 -0.05 -25.84 -14.03
C GLY A 205 -1.23 -25.33 -13.19
N GLY A 206 -1.05 -24.22 -12.46
CA GLY A 206 -2.12 -23.56 -11.72
C GLY A 206 -2.33 -24.08 -10.29
N LYS A 207 -1.41 -24.86 -9.76
CA LYS A 207 -1.53 -25.43 -8.40
C LYS A 207 -0.87 -24.60 -7.31
N GLU A 208 0.06 -23.72 -7.64
CA GLU A 208 0.85 -22.97 -6.69
C GLU A 208 1.04 -21.53 -7.17
N TYR A 209 0.83 -20.57 -6.29
CA TYR A 209 1.10 -19.17 -6.59
C TYR A 209 2.55 -18.84 -6.27
N GLY A 210 3.16 -17.94 -7.04
CA GLY A 210 4.56 -17.58 -6.80
C GLY A 210 5.07 -16.49 -7.72
N VAL A 211 6.39 -16.39 -7.77
CA VAL A 211 7.12 -15.44 -8.61
C VAL A 211 7.86 -16.21 -9.71
N ARG A 212 7.71 -15.72 -10.94
CA ARG A 212 8.47 -16.17 -12.11
C ARG A 212 9.43 -15.06 -12.51
N ILE A 213 10.71 -15.36 -12.61
CA ILE A 213 11.75 -14.47 -13.13
C ILE A 213 12.18 -15.02 -14.48
N VAL A 214 11.95 -14.26 -15.54
CA VAL A 214 12.22 -14.68 -16.92
C VAL A 214 13.26 -13.75 -17.53
N PRO A 215 14.56 -14.11 -17.49
CA PRO A 215 15.61 -13.39 -18.20
C PRO A 215 15.44 -13.53 -19.72
N PHE A 216 15.78 -12.49 -20.48
CA PHE A 216 15.73 -12.53 -21.95
C PHE A 216 16.94 -13.22 -22.58
N ALA A 217 18.04 -13.31 -21.86
CA ALA A 217 19.24 -14.01 -22.35
C ALA A 217 18.96 -15.50 -22.50
N LYS A 218 19.19 -16.05 -23.72
CA LYS A 218 18.93 -17.46 -24.07
C LYS A 218 19.71 -18.48 -23.23
N CYS A 219 20.80 -18.07 -22.59
CA CYS A 219 21.60 -18.92 -21.71
C CYS A 219 21.16 -18.93 -20.24
N LYS A 220 20.18 -18.12 -19.88
CA LYS A 220 19.63 -18.06 -18.52
C LYS A 220 18.27 -18.74 -18.45
N GLU A 221 18.11 -19.61 -17.49
CA GLU A 221 16.85 -20.31 -17.25
C GLU A 221 15.85 -19.44 -16.47
N GLU A 222 14.57 -19.75 -16.61
CA GLU A 222 13.51 -19.19 -15.80
C GLU A 222 13.66 -19.65 -14.34
N ILE A 223 13.57 -18.70 -13.40
CA ILE A 223 13.57 -18.99 -11.98
C ILE A 223 12.14 -18.94 -11.48
N ARG A 224 11.70 -19.95 -10.73
CA ARG A 224 10.39 -20.07 -10.11
C ARG A 224 10.53 -20.12 -8.61
N ILE A 225 9.90 -19.19 -7.92
CA ILE A 225 9.93 -19.05 -6.47
C ILE A 225 8.51 -19.27 -5.94
N PRO A 226 8.21 -20.44 -5.36
CA PRO A 226 6.91 -20.69 -4.74
C PRO A 226 6.67 -19.75 -3.56
N TRP A 227 5.45 -19.22 -3.48
CA TRP A 227 5.05 -18.32 -2.40
C TRP A 227 4.27 -19.11 -1.34
N LYS A 228 4.91 -19.42 -0.24
CA LYS A 228 4.30 -20.16 0.87
C LYS A 228 3.72 -19.21 1.91
N GLY A 229 2.50 -19.50 2.36
CA GLY A 229 1.91 -18.78 3.51
C GLY A 229 1.30 -17.41 3.16
N GLN A 230 0.66 -17.26 2.01
CA GLN A 230 -0.08 -16.03 1.69
C GLN A 230 -1.07 -15.66 2.79
N GLY A 231 -1.00 -14.41 3.28
CA GLY A 231 -1.91 -13.86 4.27
C GLY A 231 -1.60 -14.20 5.72
N ASP A 232 -0.54 -14.92 6.00
CA ASP A 232 -0.12 -15.18 7.37
C ASP A 232 0.48 -13.93 8.02
N THR A 233 -0.29 -13.29 8.90
CA THR A 233 0.15 -12.12 9.68
C THR A 233 1.00 -12.51 10.88
N SER A 234 1.07 -13.80 11.25
CA SER A 234 1.85 -14.26 12.39
C SER A 234 3.34 -13.96 12.21
N LYS A 235 3.86 -14.06 10.99
CA LYS A 235 5.24 -13.70 10.67
C LYS A 235 5.58 -12.23 10.94
N LEU A 236 4.63 -11.30 10.73
CA LEU A 236 4.84 -9.89 11.07
C LEU A 236 4.94 -9.69 12.58
N TRP A 237 4.12 -10.40 13.35
CA TRP A 237 4.21 -10.34 14.80
C TRP A 237 5.50 -10.97 15.33
N GLN A 238 5.93 -12.08 14.75
CA GLN A 238 7.21 -12.72 15.09
C GLN A 238 8.37 -11.78 14.79
N ASP A 239 8.41 -11.17 13.58
CA ASP A 239 9.42 -10.18 13.19
C ASP A 239 9.48 -9.01 14.18
N LEU A 240 8.34 -8.45 14.58
CA LEU A 240 8.32 -7.38 15.59
C LEU A 240 8.89 -7.83 16.94
N LEU A 241 8.47 -9.03 17.43
CA LEU A 241 8.93 -9.54 18.71
C LEU A 241 10.45 -9.80 18.71
N GLU A 242 10.96 -10.40 17.64
CA GLU A 242 12.41 -10.60 17.44
C GLU A 242 13.15 -9.26 17.41
N CYS A 243 12.63 -8.27 16.68
CA CYS A 243 13.21 -6.92 16.64
C CYS A 243 13.17 -6.20 17.99
N VAL A 244 12.19 -6.48 18.84
CA VAL A 244 12.15 -5.95 20.22
C VAL A 244 13.31 -6.47 21.05
N GLU A 245 13.68 -7.74 20.85
CA GLU A 245 14.80 -8.39 21.55
C GLU A 245 16.15 -7.97 20.97
N THR A 246 16.30 -8.03 19.64
CA THR A 246 17.57 -7.78 18.94
C THR A 246 17.88 -6.29 18.76
N ARG A 247 16.88 -5.42 18.85
CA ARG A 247 16.94 -3.98 18.53
C ARG A 247 17.15 -3.68 17.06
N GLU A 248 16.97 -4.64 16.18
CA GLU A 248 16.96 -4.44 14.75
C GLU A 248 15.66 -3.76 14.29
N GLN A 249 15.66 -3.22 13.06
CA GLN A 249 14.46 -2.62 12.48
C GLN A 249 13.56 -3.71 11.89
N PRO A 250 12.24 -3.65 12.13
CA PRO A 250 11.32 -4.60 11.53
C PRO A 250 11.27 -4.46 10.00
N LYS A 251 10.93 -5.54 9.32
CA LYS A 251 10.89 -5.61 7.85
C LYS A 251 9.95 -4.60 7.22
N CYS A 252 8.83 -4.28 7.88
CA CYS A 252 7.93 -3.21 7.47
C CYS A 252 8.00 -2.04 8.47
N ASN A 253 9.18 -1.42 8.56
CA ASN A 253 9.43 -0.33 9.49
C ASN A 253 8.77 0.99 9.07
N ILE A 254 8.78 1.95 9.99
CA ILE A 254 8.12 3.24 9.80
C ILE A 254 8.71 4.04 8.62
N ASP A 255 10.02 4.02 8.40
CA ASP A 255 10.67 4.74 7.30
C ASP A 255 10.17 4.24 5.93
N MET A 256 10.12 2.91 5.74
CA MET A 256 9.53 2.32 4.54
C MET A 256 8.04 2.68 4.41
N ALA A 257 7.29 2.61 5.52
CA ALA A 257 5.85 2.90 5.48
C ALA A 257 5.54 4.35 5.11
N VAL A 258 6.34 5.33 5.56
CA VAL A 258 6.22 6.75 5.14
C VAL A 258 6.49 6.89 3.65
N ARG A 259 7.53 6.26 3.12
CA ARG A 259 7.85 6.32 1.69
C ARG A 259 6.81 5.64 0.82
N VAL A 260 6.21 4.54 1.27
CA VAL A 260 5.07 3.87 0.60
C VAL A 260 3.81 4.74 0.66
N GLN A 261 3.55 5.39 1.78
CA GLN A 261 2.38 6.26 1.96
C GLN A 261 2.40 7.45 0.99
N ALA A 262 3.58 8.01 0.68
CA ALA A 262 3.71 9.20 -0.16
C ALA A 262 3.04 9.04 -1.54
N PRO A 263 3.41 8.10 -2.42
CA PRO A 263 2.79 7.98 -3.75
C PRO A 263 1.30 7.64 -3.69
N LEU A 264 0.85 6.92 -2.67
CA LEU A 264 -0.58 6.60 -2.49
C LEU A 264 -1.37 7.85 -2.09
N SER A 265 -0.87 8.67 -1.16
CA SER A 265 -1.47 9.95 -0.78
C SER A 265 -1.44 10.95 -1.93
N MET A 266 -0.31 11.07 -2.63
CA MET A 266 -0.18 11.92 -3.84
C MET A 266 -1.18 11.51 -4.91
N GLY A 267 -1.42 10.21 -5.12
CA GLY A 267 -2.41 9.70 -6.07
C GLY A 267 -3.84 10.10 -5.70
N VAL A 268 -4.21 10.05 -4.42
CA VAL A 268 -5.51 10.52 -3.94
C VAL A 268 -5.65 12.03 -4.15
N ILE A 269 -4.64 12.80 -3.78
CA ILE A 269 -4.62 14.26 -3.96
C ILE A 269 -4.74 14.61 -5.45
N SER A 270 -3.96 13.95 -6.31
CA SER A 270 -3.99 14.13 -7.76
C SER A 270 -5.39 13.90 -8.34
N HIS A 271 -6.04 12.80 -7.93
CA HIS A 271 -7.41 12.51 -8.35
C HIS A 271 -8.40 13.58 -7.89
N ARG A 272 -8.32 14.04 -6.66
CA ARG A 272 -9.25 15.03 -6.10
C ARG A 272 -9.08 16.42 -6.68
N GLU A 273 -7.84 16.84 -6.93
CA GLU A 273 -7.49 18.15 -7.44
C GLU A 273 -7.43 18.20 -8.98
N SER A 274 -7.52 17.03 -9.65
CA SER A 274 -7.34 16.91 -11.11
C SER A 274 -6.02 17.51 -11.59
N LYS A 275 -4.95 17.32 -10.81
CA LYS A 275 -3.62 17.87 -11.06
C LYS A 275 -2.53 16.84 -10.86
N VAL A 276 -1.37 17.08 -11.46
CA VAL A 276 -0.15 16.32 -11.13
C VAL A 276 0.34 16.73 -9.74
N VAL A 277 0.77 15.75 -8.94
CA VAL A 277 1.42 16.02 -7.66
C VAL A 277 2.89 15.66 -7.79
N LYS A 278 3.78 16.59 -7.45
CA LYS A 278 5.23 16.38 -7.38
C LYS A 278 5.67 16.25 -5.94
N PHE A 279 6.73 15.50 -5.71
CA PHE A 279 7.37 15.41 -4.40
C PHE A 279 8.49 16.45 -4.31
N ASP A 280 8.39 17.34 -3.35
CA ASP A 280 9.44 18.28 -3.01
C ASP A 280 10.45 17.60 -2.06
N ARG A 281 11.62 17.28 -2.59
CA ARG A 281 12.66 16.59 -1.82
C ARG A 281 13.31 17.47 -0.75
N GLU A 282 13.35 18.79 -0.98
CA GLU A 282 13.94 19.74 -0.04
C GLU A 282 13.06 19.89 1.20
N ASN A 283 11.77 20.11 1.01
CA ASN A 283 10.80 20.30 2.09
C ASN A 283 10.13 18.99 2.54
N GLN A 284 10.39 17.89 1.86
CA GLN A 284 9.74 16.58 2.13
C GLN A 284 8.21 16.68 2.13
N ASP A 285 7.65 17.34 1.10
CA ASP A 285 6.21 17.63 1.00
C ASP A 285 5.69 17.53 -0.43
N PHE A 286 4.39 17.71 -0.62
CA PHE A 286 3.70 17.59 -1.89
C PHE A 286 3.43 18.94 -2.53
N ILE A 287 3.72 19.07 -3.83
CA ILE A 287 3.46 20.27 -4.64
C ILE A 287 2.46 19.93 -5.75
N LEU A 288 1.37 20.69 -5.81
CA LEU A 288 0.42 20.63 -6.92
C LEU A 288 0.96 21.42 -8.12
N SER A 289 0.92 20.80 -9.30
CA SER A 289 1.41 21.42 -10.54
C SER A 289 0.46 21.22 -11.72
#